data_f4af419e1f7f31913edb29f4ea57e057
#
_entry.id   f4af419e1f7f31913edb29f4ea57e057
#
_cell.length_a   1.000
_cell.length_b   1.000
_cell.length_c   1.000
_cell.angle_alpha   90.00
_cell.angle_beta   90.00
_cell.angle_gamma   90.00
#
_symmetry.space_group_name_H-M   'P 1'
#
loop_
_entity.id
_entity.type
_entity.pdbx_description
1 polymer ?
#
loop_
_entity_poly.entity_id
_entity_poly.type
_entity_poly.pdbx_seq_one_letter_code
_entity_poly.pdbx_strand_id
1 'polypeptide(L)'
;MNDKIHLKVITHEKIVYEDYIDELYVQAIDGSLGILKNHLPIICALKVGVAKVVKEKMPQCIAIMGGILQFANNSATILTDVAELECDIDVARARQAKIRAEARLRARDENIDMARVQVALAKAIARISAKDKHF
;
A
#
# COMPACT_ATOMS: atom_id res chain seq x y z
N MET A 1 25.16 -3.03 -14.09
CA MET A 1 24.40 -1.93 -14.39
C MET A 1 22.97 -2.14 -14.19
N ASN A 2 22.40 -1.34 -13.41
CA ASN A 2 21.04 -1.57 -13.03
C ASN A 2 20.07 -0.76 -13.85
N ASP A 3 19.38 -1.43 -14.76
CA ASP A 3 18.22 -0.86 -15.42
C ASP A 3 16.98 -1.05 -14.54
N LYS A 4 17.18 -1.16 -13.24
CA LYS A 4 16.12 -1.48 -12.31
C LYS A 4 15.99 -0.41 -11.24
N ILE A 5 14.84 -0.41 -10.59
CA ILE A 5 14.59 0.42 -9.40
C ILE A 5 14.86 -0.45 -8.18
N HIS A 6 15.67 0.05 -7.25
CA HIS A 6 15.86 -0.64 -5.96
C HIS A 6 14.76 -0.18 -5.01
N LEU A 7 13.82 -1.05 -4.73
CA LEU A 7 12.68 -0.75 -3.84
C LEU A 7 12.88 -1.37 -2.47
N LYS A 8 12.68 -0.55 -1.44
CA LYS A 8 12.58 -1.01 -0.04
C LYS A 8 11.24 -0.56 0.53
N VAL A 9 10.52 -1.46 1.15
CA VAL A 9 9.32 -1.15 1.93
C VAL A 9 9.67 -1.44 3.39
N ILE A 10 9.69 -0.38 4.20
CA ILE A 10 10.21 -0.45 5.57
C ILE A 10 9.13 -0.03 6.56
N THR A 11 8.96 -0.84 7.59
CA THR A 11 8.18 -0.47 8.76
C THR A 11 9.14 -0.23 9.93
N HIS A 12 8.63 0.26 11.05
CA HIS A 12 9.47 0.47 12.24
C HIS A 12 10.01 -0.85 12.81
N GLU A 13 9.46 -1.98 12.41
CA GLU A 13 9.90 -3.29 12.92
C GLU A 13 10.90 -3.98 12.00
N LYS A 14 10.74 -3.83 10.68
CA LYS A 14 11.54 -4.62 9.73
C LYS A 14 11.43 -4.07 8.32
N ILE A 15 12.28 -4.61 7.44
CA ILE A 15 12.13 -4.45 6.01
C ILE A 15 11.14 -5.52 5.55
N VAL A 16 9.98 -5.08 5.04
CA VAL A 16 8.93 -5.99 4.58
C VAL A 16 9.23 -6.51 3.18
N TYR A 17 9.82 -5.67 2.33
CA TYR A 17 10.12 -6.01 0.96
C TYR A 17 11.37 -5.27 0.52
N GLU A 18 12.25 -5.95 -0.17
CA GLU A 18 13.43 -5.32 -0.79
C GLU A 18 13.81 -6.12 -2.03
N ASP A 19 13.81 -5.45 -3.19
CA ASP A 19 14.19 -6.08 -4.45
C ASP A 19 14.46 -5.03 -5.52
N TYR A 20 15.02 -5.47 -6.63
CA TYR A 20 15.16 -4.68 -7.84
C TYR A 20 13.96 -4.95 -8.73
N ILE A 21 13.26 -3.90 -9.12
CA ILE A 21 11.98 -3.99 -9.84
C ILE A 21 12.01 -3.13 -11.10
N ASP A 22 11.05 -3.33 -11.98
CA ASP A 22 10.95 -2.58 -13.22
C ASP A 22 10.03 -1.37 -13.10
N GLU A 23 8.91 -1.52 -12.42
CA GLU A 23 7.89 -0.47 -12.31
C GLU A 23 7.30 -0.48 -10.91
N LEU A 24 6.95 0.70 -10.42
CA LEU A 24 6.28 0.85 -9.14
C LEU A 24 5.09 1.79 -9.31
N TYR A 25 3.91 1.37 -8.85
CA TYR A 25 2.70 2.19 -8.85
C TYR A 25 2.20 2.30 -7.44
N VAL A 26 1.95 3.52 -6.99
CA VAL A 26 1.49 3.80 -5.62
C VAL A 26 0.27 4.71 -5.65
N GLN A 27 -0.45 4.73 -4.53
CA GLN A 27 -1.60 5.59 -4.33
C GLN A 27 -1.22 6.69 -3.36
N ALA A 28 -0.86 7.84 -3.90
CA ALA A 28 -0.55 9.02 -3.11
C ALA A 28 -1.83 9.74 -2.72
N ILE A 29 -1.75 10.63 -1.73
CA ILE A 29 -2.93 11.39 -1.30
C ILE A 29 -3.49 12.27 -2.42
N ASP A 30 -2.65 12.67 -3.39
CA ASP A 30 -3.06 13.49 -4.52
C ASP A 30 -3.52 12.68 -5.74
N GLY A 31 -3.44 11.35 -5.66
CA GLY A 31 -3.79 10.47 -6.78
C GLY A 31 -2.76 9.38 -7.01
N SER A 32 -3.00 8.58 -8.03
CA SER A 32 -2.09 7.49 -8.39
C SER A 32 -0.82 8.02 -9.04
N LEU A 33 0.31 7.37 -8.74
CA LEU A 33 1.62 7.76 -9.25
C LEU A 33 2.36 6.52 -9.74
N GLY A 34 2.88 6.61 -10.97
CA GLY A 34 3.73 5.55 -11.51
C GLY A 34 5.18 6.00 -11.52
N ILE A 35 6.08 5.12 -11.10
CA ILE A 35 7.50 5.39 -11.08
C ILE A 35 8.21 4.35 -11.92
N LEU A 36 8.88 4.81 -12.96
CA LEU A 36 9.72 4.00 -13.82
C LEU A 36 11.17 4.38 -13.58
N LYS A 37 12.09 3.58 -14.11
CA LYS A 37 13.51 3.91 -13.95
C LYS A 37 13.80 5.32 -14.47
N ASN A 38 14.74 5.98 -13.84
CA ASN A 38 15.16 7.36 -14.18
C ASN A 38 14.10 8.42 -13.91
N HIS A 39 13.04 8.08 -13.17
CA HIS A 39 12.07 9.08 -12.73
C HIS A 39 12.78 10.18 -11.93
N LEU A 40 12.26 11.40 -12.02
CA LEU A 40 12.80 12.50 -11.24
C LEU A 40 12.65 12.26 -9.75
N PRO A 41 13.54 12.81 -8.93
CA PRO A 41 13.39 12.68 -7.47
C PRO A 41 12.04 13.21 -7.00
N ILE A 42 11.42 12.47 -6.09
CA ILE A 42 10.12 12.82 -5.55
C ILE A 42 9.99 12.32 -4.11
N ILE A 43 9.28 13.09 -3.30
CA ILE A 43 8.82 12.69 -1.98
C ILE A 43 7.32 12.95 -1.95
N CYS A 44 6.53 11.94 -1.61
CA CYS A 44 5.09 12.13 -1.53
C CYS A 44 4.48 11.32 -0.39
N ALA A 45 3.36 11.80 0.12
CA ALA A 45 2.59 11.09 1.14
C ALA A 45 1.68 10.07 0.46
N LEU A 46 1.59 8.89 1.05
CA LEU A 46 0.77 7.80 0.56
C LEU A 46 -0.49 7.68 1.41
N LYS A 47 -1.60 7.36 0.75
CA LYS A 47 -2.82 7.01 1.48
C LYS A 47 -2.83 5.50 1.76
N VAL A 48 -3.77 5.07 2.59
CA VAL A 48 -4.03 3.64 2.78
C VAL A 48 -4.49 3.08 1.45
N GLY A 49 -3.73 2.15 0.90
CA GLY A 49 -4.02 1.63 -0.44
C GLY A 49 -3.07 0.51 -0.83
N VAL A 50 -2.92 0.34 -2.12
CA VAL A 50 -2.14 -0.75 -2.69
C VAL A 50 -0.97 -0.18 -3.48
N ALA A 51 0.21 -0.74 -3.25
CA ALA A 51 1.37 -0.52 -4.11
C ALA A 51 1.47 -1.71 -5.06
N LYS A 52 1.61 -1.43 -6.34
CA LYS A 52 1.79 -2.46 -7.35
C LYS A 52 3.25 -2.44 -7.81
N VAL A 53 3.88 -3.58 -7.71
CA VAL A 53 5.27 -3.76 -8.09
C VAL A 53 5.31 -4.67 -9.32
N VAL A 54 5.99 -4.25 -10.36
CA VAL A 54 6.15 -5.08 -11.55
C VAL A 54 7.62 -5.46 -11.68
N LYS A 55 7.88 -6.75 -11.67
CA LYS A 55 9.22 -7.32 -11.85
C LYS A 55 9.15 -8.38 -12.93
N GLU A 56 9.94 -8.17 -14.01
CA GLU A 56 9.97 -9.10 -15.13
C GLU A 56 8.57 -9.42 -15.66
N LYS A 57 7.78 -8.36 -15.83
CA LYS A 57 6.39 -8.40 -16.31
C LYS A 57 5.41 -9.11 -15.38
N MET A 58 5.86 -9.49 -14.18
CA MET A 58 4.99 -10.12 -13.18
C MET A 58 4.57 -9.09 -12.13
N PRO A 59 3.27 -8.80 -12.01
CA PRO A 59 2.79 -7.87 -11.00
C PRO A 59 2.64 -8.54 -9.64
N GLN A 60 2.95 -7.77 -8.60
CA GLN A 60 2.73 -8.15 -7.22
C GLN A 60 2.18 -6.95 -6.48
N CYS A 61 1.21 -7.16 -5.61
CA CYS A 61 0.61 -6.08 -4.84
C CYS A 61 1.01 -6.15 -3.38
N ILE A 62 1.16 -4.98 -2.77
CA ILE A 62 1.50 -4.83 -1.36
C ILE A 62 0.47 -3.87 -0.77
N ALA A 63 -0.21 -4.28 0.30
CA ALA A 63 -1.11 -3.38 1.02
C ALA A 63 -0.27 -2.45 1.88
N ILE A 64 -0.43 -1.13 1.68
CA ILE A 64 0.32 -0.09 2.38
C ILE A 64 -0.66 0.72 3.21
N MET A 65 -0.40 0.84 4.49
CA MET A 65 -1.30 1.55 5.41
C MET A 65 -0.88 3.00 5.60
N GLY A 66 -0.74 3.72 4.48
CA GLY A 66 -0.26 5.09 4.49
C GLY A 66 1.25 5.16 4.54
N GLY A 67 1.80 6.35 4.70
CA GLY A 67 3.22 6.53 4.85
C GLY A 67 3.81 7.53 3.86
N ILE A 68 5.08 7.36 3.56
CA ILE A 68 5.85 8.28 2.71
C ILE A 68 6.65 7.47 1.71
N LEU A 69 6.63 7.92 0.45
CA LEU A 69 7.50 7.40 -0.59
C LEU A 69 8.60 8.42 -0.89
N GLN A 70 9.82 7.96 -0.93
CA GLN A 70 10.97 8.75 -1.38
C GLN A 70 11.61 8.05 -2.57
N PHE A 71 11.87 8.80 -3.62
CA PHE A 71 12.55 8.26 -4.80
C PHE A 71 13.64 9.21 -5.26
N ALA A 72 14.82 8.66 -5.48
CA ALA A 72 15.94 9.38 -6.09
C ALA A 72 16.97 8.36 -6.59
N ASN A 73 17.61 8.67 -7.72
CA ASN A 73 18.70 7.85 -8.26
C ASN A 73 18.33 6.37 -8.40
N ASN A 74 17.15 6.10 -8.91
CA ASN A 74 16.61 4.73 -9.11
C ASN A 74 16.51 3.94 -7.80
N SER A 75 16.37 4.62 -6.68
CA SER A 75 16.14 4.00 -5.37
C SER A 75 14.85 4.54 -4.77
N ALA A 76 13.91 3.64 -4.51
CA ALA A 76 12.62 3.97 -3.93
C ALA A 76 12.54 3.40 -2.52
N THR A 77 12.11 4.22 -1.57
CA THR A 77 11.90 3.78 -0.20
C THR A 77 10.49 4.15 0.23
N ILE A 78 9.73 3.18 0.69
CA ILE A 78 8.42 3.40 1.30
C ILE A 78 8.55 3.18 2.80
N LEU A 79 8.24 4.22 3.56
CA LEU A 79 8.22 4.18 5.02
C LEU A 79 6.75 4.18 5.45
N THR A 80 6.33 3.15 6.15
CA THR A 80 4.94 2.98 6.55
C THR A 80 4.86 2.29 7.91
N ASP A 81 3.74 2.44 8.61
CA ASP A 81 3.54 1.75 9.87
C ASP A 81 3.30 0.26 9.66
N VAL A 82 2.52 -0.08 8.63
CA VAL A 82 2.17 -1.47 8.32
C VAL A 82 2.16 -1.67 6.82
N ALA A 83 2.80 -2.74 6.38
CA ALA A 83 2.75 -3.18 5.00
C ALA A 83 2.60 -4.70 4.98
N GLU A 84 1.77 -5.20 4.07
CA GLU A 84 1.53 -6.63 3.94
C GLU A 84 1.65 -7.06 2.49
N LEU A 85 2.49 -8.05 2.23
CA LEU A 85 2.59 -8.66 0.91
C LEU A 85 1.31 -9.44 0.63
N GLU A 86 0.90 -9.51 -0.65
CA GLU A 86 -0.34 -10.19 -1.00
C GLU A 86 -0.39 -11.64 -0.53
N CYS A 87 0.75 -12.34 -0.51
CA CYS A 87 0.80 -13.73 -0.05
C CYS A 87 0.58 -13.86 1.47
N ASP A 88 0.79 -12.79 2.23
CA ASP A 88 0.65 -12.79 3.69
C ASP A 88 -0.71 -12.29 4.16
N ILE A 89 -1.58 -11.86 3.23
CA ILE A 89 -2.87 -11.29 3.59
C ILE A 89 -3.90 -12.39 3.80
N ASP A 90 -4.54 -12.34 4.97
CA ASP A 90 -5.70 -13.18 5.27
C ASP A 90 -6.95 -12.47 4.75
N VAL A 91 -7.37 -12.84 3.54
CA VAL A 91 -8.48 -12.17 2.86
C VAL A 91 -9.82 -12.40 3.57
N ALA A 92 -10.02 -13.57 4.17
CA ALA A 92 -11.26 -13.85 4.90
C ALA A 92 -11.41 -12.93 6.10
N ARG A 93 -10.32 -12.72 6.85
CA ARG A 93 -10.30 -11.80 7.97
C ARG A 93 -10.53 -10.36 7.51
N ALA A 94 -9.93 -9.98 6.39
CA ALA A 94 -10.10 -8.64 5.83
C ALA A 94 -11.55 -8.39 5.41
N ARG A 95 -12.21 -9.37 4.79
CA ARG A 95 -13.62 -9.27 4.40
C ARG A 95 -14.53 -9.12 5.62
N GLN A 96 -14.25 -9.85 6.69
CA GLN A 96 -15.01 -9.72 7.93
C GLN A 96 -14.82 -8.36 8.58
N ALA A 97 -13.59 -7.85 8.58
CA ALA A 97 -13.31 -6.51 9.08
C ALA A 97 -14.05 -5.45 8.28
N LYS A 98 -14.14 -5.62 6.96
CA LYS A 98 -14.89 -4.72 6.08
C LYS A 98 -16.38 -4.73 6.44
N ILE A 99 -16.96 -5.90 6.61
CA ILE A 99 -18.38 -6.03 6.98
C ILE A 99 -18.68 -5.36 8.30
N ARG A 100 -17.81 -5.57 9.31
CA ARG A 100 -17.98 -4.92 10.62
C ARG A 100 -17.90 -3.41 10.52
N ALA A 101 -16.94 -2.90 9.77
CA ALA A 101 -16.77 -1.46 9.60
C ALA A 101 -17.97 -0.83 8.89
N GLU A 102 -18.45 -1.47 7.82
CA GLU A 102 -19.64 -1.01 7.10
C GLU A 102 -20.87 -1.01 7.97
N ALA A 103 -21.04 -2.03 8.81
CA ALA A 103 -22.16 -2.11 9.74
C ALA A 103 -22.12 -0.95 10.75
N ARG A 104 -20.94 -0.64 11.28
CA ARG A 104 -20.78 0.47 12.22
C ARG A 104 -21.06 1.82 11.58
N LEU A 105 -20.64 2.00 10.34
CA LEU A 105 -20.94 3.24 9.61
C LEU A 105 -22.44 3.42 9.38
N ARG A 106 -23.14 2.33 9.06
CA ARG A 106 -24.61 2.39 8.88
C ARG A 106 -25.35 2.66 10.18
N ALA A 107 -24.87 2.13 11.28
CA ALA A 107 -25.52 2.29 12.58
C ALA A 107 -25.46 3.72 13.10
N ARG A 108 -24.43 4.49 12.74
CA ARG A 108 -24.23 5.88 13.16
C ARG A 108 -24.38 6.10 14.66
N ASP A 109 -23.80 5.18 15.44
CA ASP A 109 -23.83 5.26 16.89
C ASP A 109 -22.95 6.41 17.36
N GLU A 110 -23.47 7.26 18.26
CA GLU A 110 -22.73 8.40 18.81
C GLU A 110 -21.50 7.98 19.59
N ASN A 111 -21.47 6.76 20.12
CA ASN A 111 -20.34 6.23 20.88
C ASN A 111 -19.21 5.69 19.99
N ILE A 112 -19.39 5.72 18.67
CA ILE A 112 -18.40 5.22 17.72
C ILE A 112 -17.64 6.39 17.10
N ASP A 113 -16.31 6.30 17.14
CA ASP A 113 -15.45 7.24 16.42
C ASP A 113 -15.51 6.89 14.94
N MET A 114 -16.28 7.65 14.18
CA MET A 114 -16.50 7.39 12.75
C MET A 114 -15.23 7.49 11.95
N ALA A 115 -14.29 8.36 12.35
CA ALA A 115 -13.02 8.48 11.66
C ALA A 115 -12.20 7.20 11.77
N ARG A 116 -12.17 6.59 12.95
CA ARG A 116 -11.48 5.30 13.15
C ARG A 116 -12.12 4.18 12.35
N VAL A 117 -13.45 4.17 12.27
CA VAL A 117 -14.18 3.17 11.50
C VAL A 117 -13.86 3.32 10.02
N GLN A 118 -13.80 4.55 9.51
CA GLN A 118 -13.44 4.79 8.11
C GLN A 118 -12.01 4.34 7.80
N VAL A 119 -11.08 4.56 8.72
CA VAL A 119 -9.70 4.09 8.55
C VAL A 119 -9.66 2.55 8.54
N ALA A 120 -10.39 1.91 9.44
CA ALA A 120 -10.46 0.45 9.48
C ALA A 120 -11.04 -0.12 8.19
N LEU A 121 -12.07 0.54 7.64
CA LEU A 121 -12.67 0.16 6.36
C LEU A 121 -11.65 0.30 5.23
N ALA A 122 -10.94 1.42 5.17
CA ALA A 122 -9.92 1.65 4.14
C ALA A 122 -8.81 0.58 4.18
N LYS A 123 -8.37 0.21 5.38
CA LYS A 123 -7.36 -0.84 5.54
C LYS A 123 -7.88 -2.20 5.05
N ALA A 124 -9.12 -2.54 5.38
CA ALA A 124 -9.72 -3.80 4.93
C ALA A 124 -9.84 -3.83 3.42
N ILE A 125 -10.28 -2.74 2.81
CA ILE A 125 -10.41 -2.63 1.36
C ILE A 125 -9.02 -2.75 0.70
N ALA A 126 -7.99 -2.11 1.26
CA ALA A 126 -6.63 -2.19 0.72
C ALA A 126 -6.13 -3.64 0.72
N ARG A 127 -6.35 -4.37 1.81
CA ARG A 127 -5.95 -5.78 1.90
C ARG A 127 -6.66 -6.65 0.87
N ILE A 128 -7.97 -6.48 0.73
CA ILE A 128 -8.77 -7.22 -0.26
C ILE A 128 -8.28 -6.90 -1.67
N SER A 129 -8.09 -5.61 -1.97
CA SER A 129 -7.63 -5.18 -3.29
C SER A 129 -6.24 -5.72 -3.61
N ALA A 130 -5.33 -5.73 -2.65
CA ALA A 130 -3.99 -6.27 -2.85
C ALA A 130 -4.05 -7.76 -3.15
N LYS A 131 -4.87 -8.53 -2.42
CA LYS A 131 -5.01 -9.96 -2.61
C LYS A 131 -5.62 -10.28 -3.98
N ASP A 132 -6.57 -9.47 -4.42
CA ASP A 132 -7.23 -9.63 -5.73
C ASP A 132 -6.43 -8.97 -6.86
N LYS A 133 -5.25 -8.41 -6.56
CA LYS A 133 -4.37 -7.71 -7.51
C LYS A 133 -5.06 -6.54 -8.20
N HIS A 134 -5.94 -5.86 -7.50
CA HIS A 134 -6.56 -4.62 -7.97
C HIS A 134 -5.74 -3.43 -7.48
N PHE A 135 -5.37 -2.58 -8.44
CA PHE A 135 -4.63 -1.36 -8.12
C PHE A 135 -5.49 -0.11 -8.28
#